data_51d54707d58730084a3be4bddf220441
#
_entry.id   51d54707d58730084a3be4bddf220441
#
_cell.length_a   1.000
_cell.length_b   1.000
_cell.length_c   1.000
_cell.angle_alpha   90.00
_cell.angle_beta   90.00
_cell.angle_gamma   90.00
#
_symmetry.space_group_name_H-M   'P 1'
#
loop_
_entity.id
_entity.type
_entity.pdbx_description
1 polymer ?
#
loop_
_entity_poly.entity_id
_entity_poly.type
_entity_poly.pdbx_seq_one_letter_code
_entity_poly.pdbx_strand_id
1 'polypeptide(L)'
;MLVLPLLVLYTPVFKKIPLVGNLVVGAILGLVFLFTEGSIYGTVDKMWIPFCLASGLSTIRELVKDGADIEGDAFSNLQTFPRKFGLPATIWTLRIISICLCLLALMPWLEGYYNIIYLILLVLLVEFPLLWLIFIKLNGSSATVDYIHSSRILKGITIAGMAVILSTGV
;
A
#
# COMPACT_ATOMS: atom_id res chain seq x y z
N MET A 1 18.66 12.40 -0.85
CA MET A 1 18.16 13.66 -1.44
C MET A 1 17.04 13.52 -2.49
N LEU A 2 16.62 12.31 -2.90
CA LEU A 2 15.57 12.09 -3.92
C LEU A 2 14.13 12.37 -3.41
N VAL A 3 13.87 12.26 -2.12
CA VAL A 3 12.51 12.39 -1.54
C VAL A 3 11.96 13.81 -1.68
N LEU A 4 12.77 14.84 -1.47
CA LEU A 4 12.34 16.23 -1.58
C LEU A 4 11.85 16.61 -2.98
N PRO A 5 12.58 16.30 -4.08
CA PRO A 5 12.09 16.53 -5.44
C PRO A 5 10.78 15.77 -5.73
N LEU A 6 10.64 14.53 -5.26
CA LEU A 6 9.42 13.75 -5.43
C LEU A 6 8.22 14.40 -4.72
N LEU A 7 8.41 14.90 -3.50
CA LEU A 7 7.36 15.61 -2.74
C LEU A 7 6.96 16.93 -3.41
N VAL A 8 7.92 17.70 -3.89
CA VAL A 8 7.65 18.99 -4.57
C VAL A 8 6.91 18.78 -5.88
N LEU A 9 7.30 17.76 -6.66
CA LEU A 9 6.68 17.43 -7.94
C LEU A 9 5.36 16.65 -7.80
N TYR A 10 5.06 16.13 -6.60
CA TYR A 10 3.88 15.31 -6.38
C TYR A 10 2.58 16.04 -6.75
N THR A 11 2.35 17.20 -6.17
CA THR A 11 1.10 17.95 -6.40
C THR A 11 0.93 18.45 -7.82
N PRO A 12 1.94 19.14 -8.44
CA PRO A 12 1.77 19.69 -9.78
C PRO A 12 1.78 18.65 -10.91
N VAL A 13 2.49 17.53 -10.74
CA VAL A 13 2.74 16.56 -11.81
C VAL A 13 2.11 15.20 -11.50
N PHE A 14 2.57 14.51 -10.46
CA PHE A 14 2.23 13.11 -10.23
C PHE A 14 0.78 12.88 -9.82
N LYS A 15 0.19 13.78 -9.03
CA LYS A 15 -1.22 13.69 -8.61
C LYS A 15 -2.20 13.77 -9.78
N LYS A 16 -1.78 14.32 -10.92
CA LYS A 16 -2.60 14.41 -12.14
C LYS A 16 -2.52 13.18 -13.04
N ILE A 17 -1.59 12.27 -12.77
CA ILE A 17 -1.39 11.07 -13.58
C ILE A 17 -2.01 9.90 -12.83
N PRO A 18 -3.07 9.26 -13.38
CA PRO A 18 -3.74 8.13 -12.74
C PRO A 18 -2.77 7.03 -12.33
N LEU A 19 -2.91 6.50 -11.14
CA LEU A 19 -2.09 5.49 -10.50
C LEU A 19 -0.65 5.95 -10.13
N VAL A 20 -0.01 6.78 -10.96
CA VAL A 20 1.37 7.23 -10.70
C VAL A 20 1.45 8.00 -9.38
N GLY A 21 0.48 8.87 -9.10
CA GLY A 21 0.40 9.57 -7.81
C GLY A 21 0.37 8.62 -6.62
N ASN A 22 -0.46 7.57 -6.69
CA ASN A 22 -0.60 6.57 -5.63
C ASN A 22 0.71 5.78 -5.43
N LEU A 23 1.38 5.40 -6.53
CA LEU A 23 2.68 4.72 -6.50
C LEU A 23 3.78 5.61 -5.90
N VAL A 24 3.81 6.89 -6.26
CA VAL A 24 4.79 7.85 -5.72
C VAL A 24 4.61 8.02 -4.21
N VAL A 25 3.38 8.20 -3.73
CA VAL A 25 3.11 8.27 -2.28
C VAL A 25 3.52 6.97 -1.59
N GLY A 26 3.13 5.82 -2.16
CA GLY A 26 3.53 4.53 -1.63
C GLY A 26 5.05 4.38 -1.54
N ALA A 27 5.77 4.70 -2.60
CA ALA A 27 7.22 4.64 -2.64
C ALA A 27 7.87 5.57 -1.61
N ILE A 28 7.41 6.82 -1.48
CA ILE A 28 7.93 7.76 -0.48
C ILE A 28 7.78 7.21 0.94
N LEU A 29 6.62 6.62 1.26
CA LEU A 29 6.38 6.01 2.57
C LEU A 29 7.26 4.77 2.79
N GLY A 30 7.45 3.95 1.77
CA GLY A 30 8.34 2.79 1.86
C GLY A 30 9.82 3.17 1.99
N LEU A 31 10.27 4.26 1.35
CA LEU A 31 11.67 4.72 1.39
C LEU A 31 12.18 4.97 2.81
N VAL A 32 11.30 5.14 3.80
CA VAL A 32 11.69 5.25 5.21
C VAL A 32 12.50 4.03 5.65
N PHE A 33 12.14 2.82 5.21
CA PHE A 33 12.87 1.59 5.56
C PHE A 33 14.29 1.59 5.01
N LEU A 34 14.45 1.91 3.70
CA LEU A 34 15.77 1.97 3.07
C LEU A 34 16.62 3.11 3.64
N PHE A 35 16.01 4.25 3.93
CA PHE A 35 16.70 5.38 4.54
C PHE A 35 17.20 5.03 5.95
N THR A 36 16.38 4.35 6.75
CA THR A 36 16.75 3.93 8.11
C THR A 36 17.94 2.98 8.06
N GLU A 37 17.89 1.94 7.22
CA GLU A 37 18.99 1.00 7.06
C GLU A 37 20.29 1.70 6.61
N GLY A 38 20.20 2.50 5.55
CA GLY A 38 21.35 3.24 5.02
C GLY A 38 21.94 4.23 6.03
N SER A 39 21.11 4.83 6.91
CA SER A 39 21.58 5.76 7.93
C SER A 39 22.27 5.07 9.11
N ILE A 40 21.84 3.86 9.46
CA ILE A 40 22.39 3.11 10.61
C ILE A 40 23.58 2.27 10.18
N TYR A 41 23.49 1.57 9.06
CA TYR A 41 24.47 0.56 8.65
C TYR A 41 25.37 0.99 7.48
N GLY A 42 25.05 2.10 6.80
CA GLY A 42 25.75 2.57 5.60
C GLY A 42 25.53 1.71 4.35
N THR A 43 24.70 0.67 4.44
CA THR A 43 24.33 -0.24 3.33
C THR A 43 22.81 -0.34 3.20
N VAL A 44 22.33 -0.83 2.07
CA VAL A 44 20.89 -1.03 1.81
C VAL A 44 20.72 -2.44 1.25
N ASP A 45 20.57 -3.44 2.14
CA ASP A 45 20.56 -4.84 1.75
C ASP A 45 19.30 -5.59 2.22
N LYS A 46 18.81 -5.33 3.44
CA LYS A 46 17.77 -6.13 4.10
C LYS A 46 16.38 -5.49 4.04
N MET A 47 16.30 -4.18 3.94
CA MET A 47 15.05 -3.44 4.04
C MET A 47 14.29 -3.30 2.71
N TRP A 48 14.72 -3.98 1.63
CA TRP A 48 13.99 -3.98 0.36
C TRP A 48 12.62 -4.61 0.44
N ILE A 49 12.47 -5.72 1.16
CA ILE A 49 11.17 -6.38 1.32
C ILE A 49 10.21 -5.50 2.15
N PRO A 50 10.59 -5.00 3.36
CA PRO A 50 9.80 -4.01 4.08
C PRO A 50 9.45 -2.76 3.26
N PHE A 51 10.39 -2.24 2.46
CA PHE A 51 10.14 -1.14 1.52
C PHE A 51 9.02 -1.48 0.53
N CYS A 52 9.12 -2.62 -0.16
CA CYS A 52 8.13 -3.04 -1.14
C CYS A 52 6.75 -3.27 -0.49
N LEU A 53 6.71 -3.90 0.69
CA LEU A 53 5.47 -4.16 1.43
C LEU A 53 4.79 -2.86 1.87
N ALA A 54 5.54 -1.94 2.45
CA ALA A 54 5.02 -0.65 2.87
C ALA A 54 4.55 0.20 1.68
N SER A 55 5.33 0.21 0.59
CA SER A 55 4.98 0.91 -0.65
C SER A 55 3.71 0.35 -1.27
N GLY A 56 3.58 -0.97 -1.37
CA GLY A 56 2.43 -1.64 -1.96
C GLY A 56 1.16 -1.43 -1.12
N LEU A 57 1.24 -1.62 0.19
CA LEU A 57 0.10 -1.41 1.09
C LEU A 57 -0.36 0.05 1.12
N SER A 58 0.58 0.99 1.09
CA SER A 58 0.27 2.42 1.00
C SER A 58 -0.37 2.78 -0.34
N THR A 59 0.09 2.18 -1.44
CA THR A 59 -0.52 2.35 -2.78
C THR A 59 -1.96 1.82 -2.80
N ILE A 60 -2.21 0.65 -2.23
CA ILE A 60 -3.57 0.09 -2.07
C ILE A 60 -4.45 1.07 -1.30
N ARG A 61 -3.95 1.58 -0.18
CA ARG A 61 -4.70 2.51 0.67
C ARG A 61 -5.04 3.82 -0.04
N GLU A 62 -4.09 4.41 -0.76
CA GLU A 62 -4.35 5.65 -1.51
C GLU A 62 -5.33 5.40 -2.67
N LEU A 63 -5.24 4.26 -3.36
CA LEU A 63 -6.18 3.91 -4.43
C LEU A 63 -7.61 3.69 -3.89
N VAL A 64 -7.76 3.07 -2.71
CA VAL A 64 -9.05 2.94 -2.02
C VAL A 64 -9.58 4.31 -1.58
N LYS A 65 -8.72 5.20 -1.12
CA LYS A 65 -9.09 6.56 -0.74
C LYS A 65 -9.56 7.39 -1.94
N ASP A 66 -8.89 7.28 -3.09
CA ASP A 66 -9.34 7.91 -4.34
C ASP A 66 -10.73 7.39 -4.76
N GLY A 67 -11.01 6.10 -4.52
CA GLY A 67 -12.35 5.53 -4.72
C GLY A 67 -13.41 6.12 -3.80
N ALA A 68 -13.01 6.56 -2.60
CA ALA A 68 -13.91 7.25 -1.66
C ALA A 68 -14.14 8.73 -2.02
N ASP A 69 -13.23 9.37 -2.74
CA ASP A 69 -13.23 10.83 -2.97
C ASP A 69 -13.44 11.23 -4.45
N ILE A 70 -14.11 10.38 -5.23
CA ILE A 70 -14.34 10.61 -6.67
C ILE A 70 -15.02 11.97 -6.93
N GLU A 71 -16.01 12.36 -6.09
CA GLU A 71 -16.71 13.62 -6.23
C GLU A 71 -15.81 14.81 -5.88
N GLY A 72 -15.06 14.74 -4.79
CA GLY A 72 -14.09 15.76 -4.40
C GLY A 72 -12.97 15.95 -5.43
N ASP A 73 -12.48 14.85 -5.98
CA ASP A 73 -11.51 14.88 -7.08
C ASP A 73 -12.09 15.52 -8.35
N ALA A 74 -13.40 15.36 -8.60
CA ALA A 74 -14.07 16.02 -9.70
C ALA A 74 -14.09 17.54 -9.53
N PHE A 75 -14.42 18.05 -8.35
CA PHE A 75 -14.39 19.48 -8.03
C PHE A 75 -12.98 20.07 -8.18
N SER A 76 -11.97 19.31 -7.79
CA SER A 76 -10.55 19.71 -7.86
C SER A 76 -9.93 19.50 -9.25
N ASN A 77 -10.69 19.05 -10.23
CA ASN A 77 -10.26 18.71 -11.60
C ASN A 77 -9.06 17.71 -11.63
N LEU A 78 -8.98 16.81 -10.65
CA LEU A 78 -7.96 15.78 -10.58
C LEU A 78 -8.37 14.57 -11.41
N GLN A 79 -7.43 13.96 -12.13
CA GLN A 79 -7.63 12.77 -12.95
C GLN A 79 -7.15 11.52 -12.21
N THR A 80 -7.76 11.21 -11.04
CA THR A 80 -7.43 10.01 -10.28
C THR A 80 -7.82 8.74 -11.03
N PHE A 81 -7.23 7.60 -10.63
CA PHE A 81 -7.44 6.33 -11.33
C PHE A 81 -8.93 5.91 -11.35
N PRO A 82 -9.68 5.96 -10.21
CA PRO A 82 -11.09 5.62 -10.20
C PRO A 82 -11.95 6.55 -11.08
N ARG A 83 -11.60 7.82 -11.12
CA ARG A 83 -12.31 8.81 -11.95
C ARG A 83 -12.11 8.58 -13.44
N LYS A 84 -10.90 8.19 -13.86
CA LYS A 84 -10.55 7.99 -15.28
C LYS A 84 -11.01 6.64 -15.81
N PHE A 85 -10.83 5.56 -15.04
CA PHE A 85 -11.04 4.19 -15.49
C PHE A 85 -12.26 3.51 -14.85
N GLY A 86 -12.90 4.17 -13.88
CA GLY A 86 -14.05 3.65 -13.15
C GLY A 86 -13.71 2.71 -11.99
N LEU A 87 -14.70 2.50 -11.12
CA LEU A 87 -14.55 1.63 -9.95
C LEU A 87 -14.26 0.15 -10.29
N PRO A 88 -14.85 -0.46 -11.33
CA PRO A 88 -14.54 -1.84 -11.68
C PRO A 88 -13.06 -2.04 -12.01
N ALA A 89 -12.46 -1.16 -12.81
CA ALA A 89 -11.03 -1.22 -13.13
C ALA A 89 -10.16 -1.01 -11.88
N THR A 90 -10.58 -0.10 -10.99
CA THR A 90 -9.91 0.16 -9.72
C THR A 90 -9.86 -1.09 -8.85
N ILE A 91 -10.97 -1.82 -8.73
CA ILE A 91 -11.04 -3.05 -7.93
C ILE A 91 -10.17 -4.15 -8.53
N TRP A 92 -10.17 -4.31 -9.86
CA TRP A 92 -9.26 -5.26 -10.48
C TRP A 92 -7.78 -4.93 -10.21
N THR A 93 -7.42 -3.66 -10.30
CA THR A 93 -6.06 -3.19 -9.96
C THR A 93 -5.72 -3.46 -8.48
N LEU A 94 -6.64 -3.16 -7.56
CA LEU A 94 -6.49 -3.46 -6.14
C LEU A 94 -6.28 -4.96 -5.89
N ARG A 95 -7.04 -5.83 -6.56
CA ARG A 95 -6.91 -7.28 -6.44
C ARG A 95 -5.54 -7.77 -6.90
N ILE A 96 -5.07 -7.30 -8.05
CA ILE A 96 -3.75 -7.67 -8.60
C ILE A 96 -2.64 -7.23 -7.64
N ILE A 97 -2.64 -5.96 -7.21
CA ILE A 97 -1.62 -5.44 -6.30
C ILE A 97 -1.64 -6.20 -4.96
N SER A 98 -2.83 -6.51 -4.42
CA SER A 98 -2.95 -7.24 -3.16
C SER A 98 -2.42 -8.68 -3.25
N ILE A 99 -2.69 -9.39 -4.36
CA ILE A 99 -2.14 -10.73 -4.57
C ILE A 99 -0.61 -10.69 -4.67
N CYS A 100 -0.07 -9.77 -5.48
CA CYS A 100 1.38 -9.59 -5.62
C CYS A 100 2.03 -9.25 -4.28
N LEU A 101 1.37 -8.42 -3.47
CA LEU A 101 1.87 -8.03 -2.15
C LEU A 101 1.89 -9.20 -1.17
N CYS A 102 0.82 -10.02 -1.14
CA CYS A 102 0.77 -11.23 -0.31
C CYS A 102 1.86 -12.23 -0.71
N LEU A 103 2.05 -12.48 -2.02
CA LEU A 103 3.12 -13.36 -2.48
C LEU A 103 4.50 -12.84 -2.09
N LEU A 104 4.74 -11.53 -2.19
CA LEU A 104 5.99 -10.92 -1.77
C LEU A 104 6.21 -11.01 -0.26
N ALA A 105 5.14 -10.89 0.54
CA ALA A 105 5.22 -10.97 1.99
C ALA A 105 5.60 -12.36 2.52
N LEU A 106 5.36 -13.41 1.73
CA LEU A 106 5.79 -14.78 2.07
C LEU A 106 7.29 -15.02 1.86
N MET A 107 7.97 -14.22 1.00
CA MET A 107 9.38 -14.41 0.64
C MET A 107 10.33 -14.52 1.85
N PRO A 108 10.28 -13.63 2.86
CA PRO A 108 11.19 -13.71 3.99
C PRO A 108 11.10 -15.02 4.77
N TRP A 109 9.92 -15.61 4.84
CA TRP A 109 9.73 -16.91 5.45
C TRP A 109 10.24 -18.04 4.55
N LEU A 110 9.99 -17.99 3.25
CA LEU A 110 10.46 -18.99 2.28
C LEU A 110 11.99 -19.04 2.20
N GLU A 111 12.65 -17.89 2.33
CA GLU A 111 14.11 -17.77 2.35
C GLU A 111 14.72 -18.09 3.73
N GLY A 112 13.89 -18.38 4.74
CA GLY A 112 14.35 -18.74 6.08
C GLY A 112 14.83 -17.55 6.94
N TYR A 113 14.59 -16.32 6.51
CA TYR A 113 14.94 -15.13 7.32
C TYR A 113 14.03 -14.97 8.53
N TYR A 114 12.75 -15.35 8.40
CA TYR A 114 11.75 -15.22 9.45
C TYR A 114 11.16 -16.57 9.84
N ASN A 115 10.79 -16.68 11.12
CA ASN A 115 10.27 -17.90 11.70
C ASN A 115 8.75 -18.12 11.41
N ILE A 116 8.23 -19.27 11.86
CA ILE A 116 6.82 -19.63 11.69
C ILE A 116 5.86 -18.64 12.38
N ILE A 117 6.29 -17.96 13.44
CA ILE A 117 5.48 -16.98 14.16
C ILE A 117 5.18 -15.77 13.24
N TYR A 118 6.19 -15.33 12.48
CA TYR A 118 5.99 -14.31 11.45
C TYR A 118 4.90 -14.72 10.47
N LEU A 119 4.98 -15.94 9.92
CA LEU A 119 3.98 -16.41 8.94
C LEU A 119 2.57 -16.42 9.51
N ILE A 120 2.40 -16.94 10.74
CA ILE A 120 1.08 -16.99 11.39
C ILE A 120 0.52 -15.58 11.60
N LEU A 121 1.35 -14.67 12.14
CA LEU A 121 0.93 -13.29 12.38
C LEU A 121 0.65 -12.54 11.07
N LEU A 122 1.49 -12.74 10.04
CA LEU A 122 1.31 -12.16 8.72
C LEU A 122 -0.04 -12.57 8.12
N VAL A 123 -0.31 -13.87 8.08
CA VAL A 123 -1.56 -14.39 7.49
C VAL A 123 -2.78 -13.90 8.26
N LEU A 124 -2.76 -13.96 9.61
CA LEU A 124 -3.92 -13.60 10.41
C LEU A 124 -4.19 -12.10 10.47
N LEU A 125 -3.14 -11.28 10.57
CA LEU A 125 -3.29 -9.84 10.85
C LEU A 125 -3.18 -8.96 9.60
N VAL A 126 -2.57 -9.47 8.52
CA VAL A 126 -2.34 -8.68 7.31
C VAL A 126 -3.03 -9.30 6.09
N GLU A 127 -2.65 -10.53 5.70
CA GLU A 127 -3.12 -11.10 4.44
C GLU A 127 -4.62 -11.41 4.43
N PHE A 128 -5.09 -12.14 5.44
CA PHE A 128 -6.51 -12.48 5.52
C PHE A 128 -7.41 -11.24 5.58
N PRO A 129 -7.17 -10.23 6.46
CA PRO A 129 -7.97 -9.01 6.47
C PRO A 129 -7.88 -8.21 5.16
N LEU A 130 -6.70 -8.15 4.53
CA LEU A 130 -6.49 -7.45 3.26
C LEU A 130 -7.30 -8.11 2.13
N LEU A 131 -7.14 -9.42 1.95
CA LEU A 131 -7.84 -10.17 0.91
C LEU A 131 -9.36 -10.16 1.14
N TRP A 132 -9.81 -10.37 2.38
CA TRP A 132 -11.23 -10.26 2.71
C TRP A 132 -11.80 -8.89 2.34
N LEU A 133 -11.08 -7.80 2.67
CA LEU A 133 -11.48 -6.43 2.35
C LEU A 133 -11.62 -6.22 0.83
N ILE A 134 -10.61 -6.61 0.06
CA ILE A 134 -10.51 -6.31 -1.37
C ILE A 134 -11.39 -7.24 -2.22
N PHE A 135 -11.54 -8.52 -1.82
CA PHE A 135 -12.28 -9.49 -2.62
C PHE A 135 -13.75 -9.64 -2.23
N ILE A 136 -14.07 -9.44 -0.96
CA ILE A 136 -15.42 -9.69 -0.42
C ILE A 136 -16.15 -8.37 -0.17
N LYS A 137 -15.53 -7.43 0.55
CA LYS A 137 -16.19 -6.19 0.94
C LYS A 137 -16.27 -5.16 -0.19
N LEU A 138 -15.20 -5.00 -0.98
CA LEU A 138 -15.17 -4.07 -2.11
C LEU A 138 -15.53 -4.76 -3.40
N ASN A 139 -16.55 -4.23 -4.09
CA ASN A 139 -16.97 -4.66 -5.41
C ASN A 139 -17.28 -3.44 -6.30
N GLY A 140 -17.53 -3.65 -7.60
CA GLY A 140 -17.73 -2.57 -8.57
C GLY A 140 -18.98 -1.71 -8.34
N SER A 141 -19.88 -2.12 -7.44
CA SER A 141 -21.08 -1.38 -7.02
C SER A 141 -21.00 -0.88 -5.58
N SER A 142 -19.84 -0.98 -4.91
CA SER A 142 -19.67 -0.53 -3.53
C SER A 142 -19.92 0.97 -3.41
N ALA A 143 -20.65 1.35 -2.36
CA ALA A 143 -20.92 2.76 -2.06
C ALA A 143 -19.65 3.47 -1.55
N THR A 144 -19.61 4.80 -1.65
CA THR A 144 -18.52 5.65 -1.13
C THR A 144 -18.21 5.34 0.34
N VAL A 145 -19.24 5.06 1.14
CA VAL A 145 -19.11 4.70 2.56
C VAL A 145 -18.26 3.43 2.75
N ASP A 146 -18.39 2.44 1.86
CA ASP A 146 -17.60 1.20 1.93
C ASP A 146 -16.11 1.47 1.70
N TYR A 147 -15.79 2.37 0.77
CA TYR A 147 -14.41 2.80 0.53
C TYR A 147 -13.82 3.57 1.72
N ILE A 148 -14.61 4.46 2.36
CA ILE A 148 -14.19 5.16 3.58
C ILE A 148 -13.88 4.17 4.71
N HIS A 149 -14.78 3.21 4.96
CA HIS A 149 -14.56 2.17 5.96
C HIS A 149 -13.34 1.31 5.63
N SER A 150 -13.18 0.92 4.38
CA SER A 150 -12.04 0.12 3.91
C SER A 150 -10.72 0.85 4.10
N SER A 151 -10.67 2.16 3.82
CA SER A 151 -9.49 2.99 4.06
C SER A 151 -9.09 3.02 5.55
N ARG A 152 -10.06 3.00 6.47
CA ARG A 152 -9.80 2.93 7.93
C ARG A 152 -9.26 1.56 8.34
N ILE A 153 -9.82 0.48 7.81
CA ILE A 153 -9.33 -0.89 8.08
C ILE A 153 -7.90 -1.04 7.56
N LEU A 154 -7.59 -0.52 6.36
CA LEU A 154 -6.23 -0.54 5.80
C LEU A 154 -5.20 0.16 6.69
N LYS A 155 -5.57 1.23 7.42
CA LYS A 155 -4.68 1.82 8.44
C LYS A 155 -4.34 0.80 9.54
N GLY A 156 -5.34 0.07 10.02
CA GLY A 156 -5.14 -1.00 11.01
C GLY A 156 -4.22 -2.10 10.49
N ILE A 157 -4.43 -2.55 9.25
CA ILE A 157 -3.59 -3.55 8.59
C ILE A 157 -2.14 -3.05 8.44
N THR A 158 -1.94 -1.76 8.11
CA THR A 158 -0.60 -1.17 8.04
C THR A 158 0.12 -1.21 9.39
N ILE A 159 -0.57 -0.83 10.47
CA ILE A 159 -0.01 -0.88 11.83
C ILE A 159 0.30 -2.32 12.24
N ALA A 160 -0.61 -3.25 11.94
CA ALA A 160 -0.42 -4.67 12.20
C ALA A 160 0.80 -5.23 11.43
N GLY A 161 0.96 -4.87 10.16
CA GLY A 161 2.13 -5.26 9.36
C GLY A 161 3.45 -4.75 9.94
N MET A 162 3.49 -3.52 10.42
CA MET A 162 4.67 -3.00 11.13
C MET A 162 4.96 -3.80 12.42
N ALA A 163 3.92 -4.12 13.20
CA ALA A 163 4.08 -4.93 14.41
C ALA A 163 4.56 -6.36 14.10
N VAL A 164 4.09 -6.95 13.00
CA VAL A 164 4.55 -8.27 12.54
C VAL A 164 6.04 -8.24 12.20
N ILE A 165 6.53 -7.23 11.48
CA ILE A 165 7.96 -7.09 11.17
C ILE A 165 8.77 -6.89 12.46
N LEU A 166 8.31 -6.04 13.38
CA LEU A 166 9.00 -5.81 14.67
C LEU A 166 9.04 -7.06 15.54
N SER A 167 8.04 -7.95 15.49
CA SER A 167 8.00 -9.18 16.26
C SER A 167 9.06 -10.21 15.85
N THR A 168 9.67 -10.02 14.68
CA THR A 168 10.73 -10.92 14.17
C THR A 168 12.12 -10.64 14.75
N GLY A 169 12.28 -9.55 15.48
CA GLY A 169 13.56 -9.20 16.12
C GLY A 169 14.64 -8.69 15.14
N VAL A 170 14.20 -8.13 14.01
CA VAL A 170 15.11 -7.46 13.04
C VAL A 170 15.42 -6.06 13.51
#